data_f56263d3b385850ce60eaa52e7c8d115
#
_entry.id   f56263d3b385850ce60eaa52e7c8d115
#
_cell.length_a   1.000
_cell.length_b   1.000
_cell.length_c   1.000
_cell.angle_alpha   90.00
_cell.angle_beta   90.00
_cell.angle_gamma   90.00
#
_symmetry.space_group_name_H-M   'P 1'
#
loop_
_entity.id
_entity.type
_entity.pdbx_description
1 polymer ?
#
loop_
_entity_poly.entity_id
_entity_poly.type
_entity_poly.pdbx_seq_one_letter_code
_entity_poly.pdbx_strand_id
1 'polypeptide(L)'
;MLFRSGLPTSGNIFLSVKDHDKEAAAEIARKFINFGFKIYSTAGTAAFLREKGIPVTKTYKLSEGARPNVVDMVKNGEIQIIINTPSGMNPRIDENKIREEALLSRVCMITTIMGAYAALRGIESLKTKQLTVKSLQEYKVEIDAKRAKLEASK
;
A
#
# COMPACT_ATOMS: atom_id res chain seq x y z
N MET A 1 -4.24 -19.24 -15.76
CA MET A 1 -4.32 -18.67 -14.41
C MET A 1 -3.62 -17.31 -14.44
N LEU A 2 -4.38 -16.26 -14.56
CA LEU A 2 -3.81 -14.90 -14.58
C LEU A 2 -3.45 -14.50 -13.14
N PHE A 3 -2.15 -14.48 -12.82
CA PHE A 3 -1.66 -13.84 -11.62
C PHE A 3 -1.93 -12.34 -11.73
N ARG A 4 -3.06 -11.89 -11.22
CA ARG A 4 -3.27 -10.47 -10.96
C ARG A 4 -2.52 -10.09 -9.68
N SER A 5 -1.22 -9.99 -9.76
CA SER A 5 -0.37 -9.38 -8.74
C SER A 5 -0.16 -7.89 -9.06
N GLY A 6 -1.25 -7.19 -9.35
CA GLY A 6 -1.18 -5.74 -9.51
C GLY A 6 -1.41 -5.06 -8.16
N LEU A 7 -0.70 -3.96 -7.89
CA LEU A 7 -1.05 -3.06 -6.81
C LEU A 7 -2.51 -2.58 -7.01
N PRO A 8 -3.36 -2.64 -5.98
CA PRO A 8 -4.71 -2.12 -6.09
C PRO A 8 -4.67 -0.61 -6.32
N THR A 9 -5.56 -0.11 -7.17
CA THR A 9 -5.66 1.32 -7.51
C THR A 9 -6.78 2.03 -6.78
N SER A 10 -7.56 1.29 -5.99
CA SER A 10 -8.66 1.81 -5.15
C SER A 10 -8.96 0.85 -4.01
N GLY A 11 -9.75 1.27 -3.05
CA GLY A 11 -10.21 0.44 -1.94
C GLY A 11 -9.81 0.98 -0.58
N ASN A 12 -9.60 0.08 0.37
CA ASN A 12 -9.31 0.40 1.76
C ASN A 12 -7.90 -0.07 2.14
N ILE A 13 -7.24 0.74 2.96
CA ILE A 13 -5.91 0.47 3.48
C ILE A 13 -5.99 0.32 4.99
N PHE A 14 -5.43 -0.77 5.51
CA PHE A 14 -5.15 -0.87 6.91
C PHE A 14 -3.74 -0.37 7.19
N LEU A 15 -3.62 0.64 8.06
CA LEU A 15 -2.36 1.30 8.42
C LEU A 15 -2.12 1.18 9.92
N SER A 16 -1.10 0.45 10.31
CA SER A 16 -0.68 0.32 11.72
C SER A 16 0.84 0.36 11.79
N VAL A 17 1.37 1.37 12.44
CA VAL A 17 2.81 1.61 12.48
C VAL A 17 3.30 1.84 13.89
N LYS A 18 4.59 1.51 14.12
CA LYS A 18 5.28 1.86 15.36
C LYS A 18 5.43 3.38 15.51
N ASP A 19 5.68 3.84 16.73
CA ASP A 19 5.71 5.28 17.05
C ASP A 19 6.71 6.08 16.22
N HIS A 20 7.89 5.53 16.00
CA HIS A 20 8.93 6.16 15.17
C HIS A 20 8.48 6.45 13.73
N ASP A 21 7.59 5.64 13.19
CA ASP A 21 7.15 5.71 11.79
C ASP A 21 5.87 6.56 11.58
N LYS A 22 5.28 7.09 12.66
CA LYS A 22 3.97 7.77 12.61
C LYS A 22 3.96 9.03 11.74
N GLU A 23 5.02 9.84 11.76
CA GLU A 23 5.09 11.05 10.94
C GLU A 23 5.12 10.68 9.43
N ALA A 24 5.96 9.74 9.05
CA ALA A 24 6.01 9.25 7.68
C ALA A 24 4.68 8.59 7.26
N ALA A 25 4.06 7.84 8.17
CA ALA A 25 2.76 7.23 7.94
C ALA A 25 1.65 8.27 7.70
N ALA A 26 1.70 9.42 8.37
CA ALA A 26 0.76 10.52 8.14
C ALA A 26 0.89 11.08 6.72
N GLU A 27 2.11 11.29 6.23
CA GLU A 27 2.35 11.72 4.85
C GLU A 27 1.83 10.69 3.83
N ILE A 28 2.15 9.42 4.06
CA ILE A 28 1.68 8.31 3.24
C ILE A 28 0.16 8.24 3.20
N ALA A 29 -0.50 8.36 4.36
CA ALA A 29 -1.96 8.33 4.47
C ALA A 29 -2.63 9.45 3.65
N ARG A 30 -2.11 10.68 3.71
CA ARG A 30 -2.62 11.80 2.90
C ARG A 30 -2.54 11.50 1.40
N LYS A 31 -1.42 10.95 0.94
CA LYS A 31 -1.23 10.61 -0.48
C LYS A 31 -2.20 9.52 -0.92
N PHE A 32 -2.40 8.48 -0.11
CA PHE A 32 -3.38 7.43 -0.42
C PHE A 32 -4.83 7.97 -0.46
N ILE A 33 -5.19 8.86 0.45
CA ILE A 33 -6.51 9.52 0.45
C ILE A 33 -6.69 10.35 -0.82
N ASN A 34 -5.69 11.08 -1.27
CA ASN A 34 -5.71 11.81 -2.53
C ASN A 34 -5.91 10.90 -3.75
N PHE A 35 -5.46 9.64 -3.65
CA PHE A 35 -5.74 8.62 -4.67
C PHE A 35 -7.11 7.95 -4.53
N GLY A 36 -7.92 8.34 -3.54
CA GLY A 36 -9.28 7.83 -3.33
C GLY A 36 -9.37 6.61 -2.40
N PHE A 37 -8.30 6.27 -1.67
CA PHE A 37 -8.33 5.20 -0.66
C PHE A 37 -8.93 5.70 0.65
N LYS A 38 -9.57 4.78 1.39
CA LYS A 38 -9.98 4.98 2.77
C LYS A 38 -8.95 4.34 3.70
N ILE A 39 -8.68 5.01 4.82
CA ILE A 39 -7.70 4.53 5.80
C ILE A 39 -8.41 3.97 7.02
N TYR A 40 -8.04 2.76 7.39
CA TYR A 40 -8.41 2.09 8.64
C TYR A 40 -7.17 1.93 9.50
N SER A 41 -7.31 2.09 10.80
CA SER A 41 -6.16 1.99 11.71
C SER A 41 -6.57 1.60 13.12
N THR A 42 -5.63 1.02 13.87
CA THR A 42 -5.81 0.73 15.30
C THR A 42 -5.73 2.01 16.13
N ALA A 43 -6.22 1.97 17.36
CA ALA A 43 -6.43 3.14 18.22
C ALA A 43 -5.26 4.12 18.26
N GLY A 44 -4.02 3.64 18.50
CA GLY A 44 -2.86 4.52 18.66
C GLY A 44 -2.46 5.27 17.39
N THR A 45 -2.45 4.57 16.24
CA THR A 45 -2.17 5.20 14.95
C THR A 45 -3.34 6.07 14.50
N ALA A 46 -4.59 5.64 14.76
CA ALA A 46 -5.77 6.42 14.41
C ALA A 46 -5.85 7.75 15.17
N ALA A 47 -5.53 7.76 16.47
CA ALA A 47 -5.48 8.99 17.27
C ALA A 47 -4.48 9.97 16.68
N PHE A 48 -3.26 9.53 16.40
CA PHE A 48 -2.20 10.34 15.82
C PHE A 48 -2.59 10.92 14.44
N LEU A 49 -3.17 10.10 13.56
CA LEU A 49 -3.61 10.57 12.25
C LEU A 49 -4.71 11.62 12.34
N ARG A 50 -5.66 11.46 13.27
CA ARG A 50 -6.73 12.43 13.51
C ARG A 50 -6.21 13.76 14.02
N GLU A 51 -5.25 13.76 14.92
CA GLU A 51 -4.57 14.98 15.40
C GLU A 51 -3.90 15.75 14.26
N LYS A 52 -3.43 15.04 13.24
CA LYS A 52 -2.88 15.64 11.99
C LYS A 52 -3.95 16.04 10.96
N GLY A 53 -5.24 15.94 11.31
CA GLY A 53 -6.35 16.28 10.42
C GLY A 53 -6.57 15.26 9.29
N ILE A 54 -6.11 14.03 9.45
CA ILE A 54 -6.24 12.97 8.44
C ILE A 54 -7.46 12.13 8.75
N PRO A 55 -8.44 12.00 7.81
CA PRO A 55 -9.60 11.17 8.01
C PRO A 55 -9.21 9.69 8.08
N VAL A 56 -9.55 9.05 9.20
CA VAL A 56 -9.24 7.65 9.47
C VAL A 56 -10.37 6.99 10.23
N THR A 57 -10.72 5.77 9.85
CA THR A 57 -11.67 4.93 10.57
C THR A 57 -10.91 4.03 11.54
N LYS A 58 -11.29 4.10 12.82
CA LYS A 58 -10.72 3.20 13.82
C LYS A 58 -11.23 1.78 13.60
N THR A 59 -10.33 0.80 13.65
CA THR A 59 -10.65 -0.63 13.73
C THR A 59 -10.01 -1.24 14.96
N TYR A 60 -10.45 -2.44 15.32
CA TYR A 60 -9.99 -3.13 16.52
C TYR A 60 -8.85 -4.10 16.19
N LYS A 61 -7.94 -4.25 17.17
CA LYS A 61 -6.98 -5.35 17.18
C LYS A 61 -7.69 -6.65 17.54
N LEU A 62 -7.10 -7.78 17.14
CA LEU A 62 -7.62 -9.08 17.52
C LEU A 62 -7.64 -9.27 19.05
N SER A 63 -6.60 -8.80 19.73
CA SER A 63 -6.44 -8.83 21.18
C SER A 63 -7.48 -8.01 21.96
N GLU A 64 -8.16 -7.08 21.31
CA GLU A 64 -9.21 -6.26 21.95
C GLU A 64 -10.55 -7.01 22.05
N GLY A 65 -10.71 -8.18 21.43
CA GLY A 65 -11.91 -9.00 21.48
C GLY A 65 -13.16 -8.42 20.80
N ALA A 66 -13.07 -7.19 20.30
CA ALA A 66 -14.16 -6.53 19.59
C ALA A 66 -14.24 -6.96 18.12
N ARG A 67 -15.45 -6.95 17.55
CA ARG A 67 -15.70 -7.30 16.14
C ARG A 67 -16.54 -6.23 15.44
N PRO A 68 -16.37 -6.03 14.11
CA PRO A 68 -15.32 -6.64 13.29
C PRO A 68 -13.94 -6.10 13.66
N ASN A 69 -12.95 -6.96 13.73
CA ASN A 69 -11.54 -6.60 13.88
C ASN A 69 -10.82 -6.61 12.51
N VAL A 70 -9.57 -6.22 12.49
CA VAL A 70 -8.80 -6.14 11.24
C VAL A 70 -8.72 -7.46 10.49
N VAL A 71 -8.64 -8.60 11.19
CA VAL A 71 -8.58 -9.93 10.54
C VAL A 71 -9.91 -10.25 9.87
N ASP A 72 -11.04 -9.95 10.52
CA ASP A 72 -12.37 -10.10 9.93
C ASP A 72 -12.50 -9.27 8.66
N MET A 73 -12.03 -8.01 8.67
CA MET A 73 -12.06 -7.12 7.50
C MET A 73 -11.21 -7.63 6.33
N VAL A 74 -10.05 -8.23 6.63
CA VAL A 74 -9.20 -8.86 5.60
C VAL A 74 -9.90 -10.07 4.99
N LYS A 75 -10.49 -10.96 5.82
CA LYS A 75 -11.27 -12.13 5.36
C LYS A 75 -12.46 -11.75 4.49
N ASN A 76 -13.13 -10.67 4.85
CA ASN A 76 -14.29 -10.18 4.10
C ASN A 76 -13.91 -9.45 2.80
N GLY A 77 -12.62 -9.33 2.49
CA GLY A 77 -12.16 -8.61 1.30
C GLY A 77 -12.33 -7.08 1.39
N GLU A 78 -12.53 -6.55 2.59
CA GLU A 78 -12.72 -5.11 2.81
C GLU A 78 -11.40 -4.34 2.75
N ILE A 79 -10.25 -4.99 2.97
CA ILE A 79 -8.93 -4.39 2.95
C ILE A 79 -8.15 -4.87 1.71
N GLN A 80 -7.64 -3.94 0.93
CA GLN A 80 -6.86 -4.22 -0.29
C GLN A 80 -5.36 -4.09 -0.08
N ILE A 81 -4.93 -3.23 0.87
CA ILE A 81 -3.52 -3.03 1.21
C ILE A 81 -3.38 -3.00 2.73
N ILE A 82 -2.37 -3.70 3.23
CA ILE A 82 -1.97 -3.64 4.63
C ILE A 82 -0.59 -3.00 4.70
N ILE A 83 -0.47 -1.92 5.48
CA ILE A 83 0.82 -1.31 5.83
C ILE A 83 0.98 -1.49 7.34
N ASN A 84 1.85 -2.40 7.72
CA ASN A 84 2.08 -2.72 9.14
C ASN A 84 3.58 -2.79 9.43
N THR A 85 4.12 -1.75 10.09
CA THR A 85 5.53 -1.78 10.52
C THR A 85 5.61 -2.44 11.89
N PRO A 86 6.41 -3.52 12.03
CA PRO A 86 6.49 -4.29 13.27
C PRO A 86 7.10 -3.47 14.41
N SER A 87 6.56 -3.66 15.61
CA SER A 87 6.99 -2.93 16.82
C SER A 87 8.07 -3.64 17.62
N GLY A 88 8.99 -4.37 16.98
CA GLY A 88 10.11 -5.01 17.63
C GLY A 88 10.54 -6.34 17.00
N MET A 89 11.52 -7.01 17.63
CA MET A 89 12.07 -8.28 17.13
C MET A 89 11.10 -9.47 17.28
N ASN A 90 10.15 -9.39 18.22
CA ASN A 90 9.12 -10.40 18.41
C ASN A 90 7.77 -9.80 17.97
N PRO A 91 7.28 -10.16 16.78
CA PRO A 91 5.97 -9.70 16.35
C PRO A 91 4.90 -10.17 17.32
N ARG A 92 4.00 -9.28 17.69
CA ARG A 92 2.86 -9.61 18.55
C ARG A 92 1.97 -10.66 17.87
N ILE A 93 1.26 -11.45 18.66
CA ILE A 93 0.34 -12.49 18.14
C ILE A 93 -0.61 -11.91 17.09
N ASP A 94 -1.09 -10.68 17.30
CA ASP A 94 -1.96 -9.98 16.37
C ASP A 94 -1.29 -9.72 15.01
N GLU A 95 0.01 -9.34 15.00
CA GLU A 95 0.75 -9.08 13.77
C GLU A 95 0.95 -10.35 12.94
N ASN A 96 1.20 -11.48 13.60
CA ASN A 96 1.33 -12.78 12.94
C ASN A 96 0.01 -13.21 12.30
N LYS A 97 -1.11 -13.05 13.02
CA LYS A 97 -2.44 -13.41 12.48
C LYS A 97 -2.87 -12.51 11.32
N ILE A 98 -2.57 -11.22 11.38
CA ILE A 98 -2.83 -10.30 10.25
C ILE A 98 -2.00 -10.73 9.04
N ARG A 99 -0.74 -11.11 9.24
CA ARG A 99 0.15 -11.57 8.16
C ARG A 99 -0.33 -12.88 7.54
N GLU A 100 -0.70 -13.85 8.38
CA GLU A 100 -1.26 -15.12 7.93
C GLU A 100 -2.52 -14.92 7.10
N GLU A 101 -3.45 -14.12 7.58
CA GLU A 101 -4.69 -13.84 6.87
C GLU A 101 -4.46 -13.05 5.57
N ALA A 102 -3.54 -12.09 5.58
CA ALA A 102 -3.16 -11.35 4.38
C ALA A 102 -2.61 -12.28 3.28
N LEU A 103 -1.82 -13.28 3.67
CA LEU A 103 -1.29 -14.28 2.76
C LEU A 103 -2.40 -15.18 2.19
N LEU A 104 -3.30 -15.68 3.05
CA LEU A 104 -4.43 -16.53 2.66
C LEU A 104 -5.39 -15.78 1.73
N SER A 105 -5.72 -14.56 2.07
CA SER A 105 -6.63 -13.69 1.29
C SER A 105 -5.94 -12.98 0.11
N ARG A 106 -4.64 -13.21 -0.11
CA ARG A 106 -3.82 -12.59 -1.18
C ARG A 106 -3.87 -11.05 -1.16
N VAL A 107 -3.92 -10.47 0.03
CA VAL A 107 -3.89 -9.02 0.22
C VAL A 107 -2.45 -8.54 0.20
N CYS A 108 -2.20 -7.43 -0.48
CA CYS A 108 -0.88 -6.80 -0.53
C CYS A 108 -0.46 -6.34 0.88
N MET A 109 0.63 -6.88 1.39
CA MET A 109 1.17 -6.52 2.70
C MET A 109 2.54 -5.85 2.58
N ILE A 110 2.68 -4.69 3.19
CA ILE A 110 3.87 -3.85 3.20
C ILE A 110 4.31 -3.66 4.65
N THR A 111 5.56 -3.99 4.93
CA THR A 111 6.09 -4.01 6.30
C THR A 111 7.10 -2.91 6.60
N THR A 112 7.37 -2.04 5.62
CA THR A 112 8.32 -0.93 5.77
C THR A 112 7.74 0.37 5.20
N ILE A 113 8.17 1.49 5.74
CA ILE A 113 7.80 2.83 5.24
C ILE A 113 8.31 3.03 3.80
N MET A 114 9.52 2.59 3.49
CA MET A 114 10.07 2.67 2.13
C MET A 114 9.25 1.87 1.13
N GLY A 115 8.79 0.67 1.53
CA GLY A 115 7.87 -0.14 0.72
C GLY A 115 6.54 0.58 0.46
N ALA A 116 6.01 1.30 1.44
CA ALA A 116 4.78 2.07 1.29
C ALA A 116 4.96 3.26 0.31
N TYR A 117 6.09 3.95 0.35
CA TYR A 117 6.41 4.97 -0.66
C TYR A 117 6.58 4.37 -2.06
N ALA A 118 7.22 3.22 -2.18
CA ALA A 118 7.34 2.53 -3.47
C ALA A 118 5.97 2.12 -4.04
N ALA A 119 5.07 1.62 -3.18
CA ALA A 119 3.69 1.29 -3.56
C ALA A 119 2.91 2.53 -4.03
N LEU A 120 3.04 3.66 -3.33
CA LEU A 120 2.45 4.93 -3.75
C LEU A 120 2.88 5.35 -5.16
N ARG A 121 4.18 5.30 -5.44
CA ARG A 121 4.71 5.60 -6.79
C ARG A 121 4.19 4.64 -7.85
N GLY A 122 4.09 3.36 -7.50
CA GLY A 122 3.50 2.35 -8.38
C GLY A 122 2.04 2.64 -8.70
N ILE A 123 1.23 2.96 -7.70
CA ILE A 123 -0.19 3.31 -7.86
C ILE A 123 -0.35 4.60 -8.66
N GLU A 124 0.44 5.62 -8.39
CA GLU A 124 0.47 6.86 -9.16
C GLU A 124 0.75 6.57 -10.64
N SER A 125 1.76 5.77 -10.93
CA SER A 125 2.10 5.38 -12.29
C SER A 125 0.97 4.59 -12.97
N LEU A 126 0.31 3.68 -12.26
CA LEU A 126 -0.83 2.92 -12.77
C LEU A 126 -2.05 3.80 -13.08
N LYS A 127 -2.25 4.87 -12.32
CA LYS A 127 -3.36 5.81 -12.52
C LYS A 127 -3.09 6.83 -13.62
N THR A 128 -1.83 7.23 -13.81
CA THR A 128 -1.45 8.30 -14.73
C THR A 128 -0.92 7.81 -16.07
N LYS A 129 -0.37 6.61 -16.12
CA LYS A 129 0.23 6.03 -17.33
C LYS A 129 -0.54 4.80 -17.76
N GLN A 130 -0.92 4.76 -19.04
CA GLN A 130 -1.32 3.50 -19.64
C GLN A 130 -0.08 2.60 -19.73
N LEU A 131 -0.13 1.45 -19.07
CA LEU A 131 0.91 0.43 -19.22
C LEU A 131 0.79 -0.15 -20.65
N THR A 132 1.68 0.26 -21.53
CA THR A 132 1.85 -0.38 -22.84
C THR A 132 2.88 -1.48 -22.72
N VAL A 133 2.48 -2.69 -23.06
CA VAL A 133 3.43 -3.80 -23.20
C VAL A 133 4.04 -3.69 -24.59
N LYS A 134 5.36 -3.54 -24.65
CA LYS A 134 6.13 -3.51 -25.90
C LYS A 134 7.04 -4.72 -25.97
N SER A 135 7.17 -5.29 -27.16
CA SER A 135 8.16 -6.33 -27.41
C SER A 135 9.58 -5.74 -27.39
N LEU A 136 10.58 -6.58 -27.20
CA LEU A 136 11.99 -6.16 -27.27
C LEU A 136 12.34 -5.57 -28.64
N GLN A 137 11.71 -6.06 -29.71
CA GLN A 137 11.88 -5.54 -31.07
C GLN A 137 11.35 -4.11 -31.20
N GLU A 138 10.18 -3.81 -30.66
CA GLU A 138 9.60 -2.46 -30.65
C GLU A 138 10.45 -1.49 -29.83
N TYR A 139 11.02 -1.94 -28.70
CA TYR A 139 11.96 -1.16 -27.91
C TYR A 139 13.22 -0.81 -28.70
N LYS A 140 13.76 -1.78 -29.44
CA LYS A 140 14.95 -1.58 -30.27
C LYS A 140 14.71 -0.51 -31.36
N VAL A 141 13.59 -0.60 -32.06
CA VAL A 141 13.20 0.37 -33.08
C VAL A 141 13.08 1.78 -32.48
N GLU A 142 12.50 1.95 -31.30
CA GLU A 142 12.42 3.25 -30.64
C GLU A 142 13.78 3.82 -30.24
N ILE A 143 14.68 2.96 -29.74
CA ILE A 143 16.04 3.38 -29.36
C ILE A 143 16.81 3.82 -30.59
N ASP A 144 16.75 3.07 -31.70
CA ASP A 144 17.43 3.40 -32.93
C ASP A 144 16.88 4.70 -33.54
N ALA A 145 15.57 4.92 -33.50
CA ALA A 145 14.96 6.16 -33.95
C ALA A 145 15.36 7.38 -33.08
N LYS A 146 15.50 7.20 -31.76
CA LYS A 146 15.99 8.26 -30.87
C LYS A 146 17.45 8.59 -31.09
N ARG A 147 18.31 7.58 -31.36
CA ARG A 147 19.71 7.79 -31.69
C ARG A 147 19.86 8.56 -32.99
N ALA A 148 19.15 8.18 -34.06
CA ALA A 148 19.17 8.87 -35.34
C ALA A 148 18.78 10.35 -35.23
N LYS A 149 17.76 10.67 -34.39
CA LYS A 149 17.36 12.07 -34.12
C LYS A 149 18.43 12.87 -33.38
N LEU A 150 19.13 12.26 -32.43
CA LEU A 150 20.22 12.90 -31.69
C LEU A 150 21.46 13.17 -32.59
N GLU A 151 21.74 12.26 -33.53
CA GLU A 151 22.84 12.42 -34.48
C GLU A 151 22.54 13.48 -35.54
N ALA A 152 21.28 13.61 -35.97
CA ALA A 152 20.83 14.61 -36.92
C ALA A 152 20.76 16.05 -36.35
N SER A 153 20.83 16.20 -35.01
CA SER A 153 20.75 17.48 -34.29
C SER A 153 22.12 18.05 -33.90
N LYS A 154 23.22 17.41 -34.34
CA LYS A 154 24.61 17.88 -34.19
C LYS A 154 25.11 18.49 -35.48
#